data_56c7032cef8ad82a34cc2b196fd93458
#
_entry.id   56c7032cef8ad82a34cc2b196fd93458
#
_cell.length_a   1.000
_cell.length_b   1.000
_cell.length_c   1.000
_cell.angle_alpha   90.00
_cell.angle_beta   90.00
_cell.angle_gamma   90.00
#
_symmetry.space_group_name_H-M   'P 1'
#
loop_
_entity.id
_entity.type
_entity.pdbx_description
1 polymer ?
#
loop_
_entity_poly.entity_id
_entity_poly.type
_entity_poly.pdbx_seq_one_letter_code
_entity_poly.pdbx_strand_id
1 'polypeptide(L)'
;MTPRRNLVLAIAIAAVTCLGVGIHWTLTSWPTRPPTLPPPQLPTRPTLRPPGASPQELLAAAMQVQSDNESMLFALPGVVGVGIGFTGAGTPTIKVFVDPATFPGPRGLQGIPEALGLFPVTVEPAGPFRVLPPEPVAPGSADEGPVPTGRFDRPVPMGVSTGHTRSTAGTIGAVVMDGERRYALSNWHVFVPGGEGQVGDVLLQPGPVDGGSDPGDAIGTLTAFEPVVLSPFATNRIDAAIARTDEVLPETPVGGYGSPRSSTMAAKPGLQVQKYGRTTRLTVGEVEAVNASINVTYGSAGSQVARFVGQIMVCCNFSKGGDSGSLIVARDLDRDGNAGPDDRKPVALLFAGDGRLTIANPIDLVLDRFDVTIVGEDAGH
;
A
#
# COMPACT_ATOMS: atom_id res chain seq x y z
N MET A 1 7.14 48.36 38.95
CA MET A 1 8.31 49.25 38.80
C MET A 1 9.50 48.40 38.52
N THR A 2 10.05 48.55 37.33
CA THR A 2 11.38 48.30 36.79
C THR A 2 11.29 47.81 35.35
N PRO A 3 12.08 48.37 34.46
CA PRO A 3 11.79 48.38 33.04
C PRO A 3 12.53 47.31 32.23
N ARG A 4 11.90 46.98 31.11
CA ARG A 4 12.44 46.13 30.02
C ARG A 4 13.61 46.83 29.33
N ARG A 5 14.71 46.10 29.08
CA ARG A 5 15.81 46.53 28.21
C ARG A 5 15.73 45.74 26.88
N ASN A 6 15.44 46.48 25.82
CA ASN A 6 15.61 46.05 24.44
C ASN A 6 17.10 46.06 24.08
N LEU A 7 17.60 44.96 23.51
CA LEU A 7 18.95 44.92 22.93
C LEU A 7 18.81 44.96 21.40
N VAL A 8 19.20 46.09 20.82
CA VAL A 8 19.33 46.30 19.38
C VAL A 8 20.75 45.91 18.99
N LEU A 9 20.89 44.94 18.08
CA LEU A 9 22.18 44.55 17.53
C LEU A 9 22.42 45.33 16.22
N ALA A 10 23.39 46.23 16.24
CA ALA A 10 23.83 47.01 15.07
C ALA A 10 24.89 46.18 14.31
N ILE A 11 24.66 45.98 13.01
CA ILE A 11 25.65 45.40 12.09
C ILE A 11 26.43 46.54 11.46
N ALA A 12 27.75 46.59 11.72
CA ALA A 12 28.66 47.51 11.10
C ALA A 12 29.14 46.95 9.74
N ILE A 13 28.92 47.74 8.68
CA ILE A 13 29.46 47.47 7.34
C ILE A 13 30.82 48.15 7.26
N ALA A 14 31.89 47.37 7.09
CA ALA A 14 33.22 47.91 6.79
C ALA A 14 33.41 48.01 5.27
N ALA A 15 33.52 49.19 4.76
CA ALA A 15 33.92 49.50 3.38
C ALA A 15 35.44 49.43 3.28
N VAL A 16 35.96 48.53 2.42
CA VAL A 16 37.36 48.50 2.03
C VAL A 16 37.47 49.11 0.63
N THR A 17 38.09 50.31 0.57
CA THR A 17 38.52 50.94 -0.69
C THR A 17 39.85 50.31 -1.11
N CYS A 18 39.90 49.65 -2.26
CA CYS A 18 41.14 49.33 -2.94
C CYS A 18 41.31 50.16 -4.21
N LEU A 19 42.43 50.83 -4.27
CA LEU A 19 42.90 51.63 -5.38
C LEU A 19 43.17 50.80 -6.64
N GLY A 20 42.93 51.43 -7.78
CA GLY A 20 42.97 50.80 -9.08
C GLY A 20 44.33 50.41 -9.58
N VAL A 21 44.36 49.30 -10.29
CA VAL A 21 45.33 49.00 -11.35
C VAL A 21 44.51 48.51 -12.52
N GLY A 22 44.48 49.27 -13.58
CA GLY A 22 43.78 48.93 -14.81
C GLY A 22 44.53 47.82 -15.56
N ILE A 23 43.83 46.68 -15.74
CA ILE A 23 44.25 45.69 -16.69
C ILE A 23 43.13 45.60 -17.74
N HIS A 24 43.48 46.05 -18.95
CA HIS A 24 42.63 45.91 -20.11
C HIS A 24 42.59 44.43 -20.52
N TRP A 25 41.43 43.76 -20.29
CA TRP A 25 41.16 42.48 -20.91
C TRP A 25 40.39 42.71 -22.22
N THR A 26 41.02 42.40 -23.34
CA THR A 26 40.35 42.26 -24.63
C THR A 26 39.36 41.12 -24.59
N LEU A 27 38.08 41.44 -24.83
CA LEU A 27 37.00 40.47 -24.96
C LEU A 27 37.27 39.63 -26.25
N THR A 28 37.94 38.51 -26.13
CA THR A 28 37.89 37.48 -27.14
C THR A 28 36.59 36.71 -26.99
N SER A 29 35.80 36.74 -28.03
CA SER A 29 34.49 36.07 -28.13
C SER A 29 34.61 34.59 -27.79
N TRP A 30 33.92 34.19 -26.73
CA TRP A 30 33.71 32.77 -26.42
C TRP A 30 32.81 32.15 -27.46
N PRO A 31 33.15 30.96 -27.98
CA PRO A 31 32.28 30.26 -28.92
C PRO A 31 30.97 29.86 -28.21
N THR A 32 29.86 30.37 -28.73
CA THR A 32 28.52 30.03 -28.30
C THR A 32 28.20 28.61 -28.71
N ARG A 33 27.99 27.76 -27.71
CA ARG A 33 27.61 26.35 -27.69
C ARG A 33 28.79 25.36 -27.65
N PRO A 34 28.90 24.61 -26.55
CA PRO A 34 29.63 23.35 -26.58
C PRO A 34 28.90 22.37 -27.50
N PRO A 35 29.61 21.52 -28.22
CA PRO A 35 28.98 20.47 -29.04
C PRO A 35 28.12 19.61 -28.13
N THR A 36 26.84 19.44 -28.46
CA THR A 36 25.94 18.47 -27.78
C THR A 36 26.52 17.10 -28.08
N LEU A 37 27.16 16.51 -27.08
CA LEU A 37 27.46 15.08 -27.11
C LEU A 37 26.11 14.34 -27.19
N PRO A 38 25.98 13.35 -28.09
CA PRO A 38 24.80 12.49 -28.04
C PRO A 38 24.69 11.88 -26.66
N PRO A 39 23.45 11.70 -26.12
CA PRO A 39 23.28 11.07 -24.83
C PRO A 39 24.01 9.73 -24.85
N PRO A 40 24.72 9.35 -23.78
CA PRO A 40 25.38 8.07 -23.70
C PRO A 40 24.32 7.00 -23.97
N GLN A 41 24.48 6.27 -25.06
CA GLN A 41 23.70 5.06 -25.30
C GLN A 41 24.11 4.10 -24.20
N LEU A 42 23.23 3.93 -23.20
CA LEU A 42 23.35 2.85 -22.26
C LEU A 42 23.48 1.55 -23.06
N PRO A 43 24.48 0.73 -22.80
CA PRO A 43 24.61 -0.55 -23.48
C PRO A 43 23.31 -1.31 -23.27
N THR A 44 22.61 -1.62 -24.34
CA THR A 44 21.48 -2.54 -24.34
C THR A 44 22.01 -3.89 -23.90
N ARG A 45 21.93 -4.19 -22.59
CA ARG A 45 22.25 -5.52 -22.07
C ARG A 45 21.29 -6.51 -22.76
N PRO A 46 21.80 -7.56 -23.40
CA PRO A 46 20.92 -8.58 -23.95
C PRO A 46 20.08 -9.16 -22.80
N THR A 47 18.78 -9.03 -22.87
CA THR A 47 17.83 -9.77 -22.02
C THR A 47 17.98 -11.24 -22.40
N LEU A 48 18.77 -11.98 -21.65
CA LEU A 48 18.91 -13.43 -21.77
C LEU A 48 17.64 -14.10 -21.24
N ARG A 49 16.56 -13.98 -22.01
CA ARG A 49 15.39 -14.80 -21.82
C ARG A 49 15.76 -16.23 -22.20
N PRO A 50 15.57 -17.24 -21.30
CA PRO A 50 15.73 -18.64 -21.70
C PRO A 50 14.85 -18.92 -22.93
N PRO A 51 15.37 -19.49 -23.99
CA PRO A 51 14.58 -19.80 -25.17
C PRO A 51 13.41 -20.68 -24.80
N GLY A 52 12.17 -20.23 -25.05
CA GLY A 52 10.96 -21.01 -24.84
C GLY A 52 10.26 -20.85 -23.48
N ALA A 53 10.82 -20.13 -22.51
CA ALA A 53 10.15 -19.93 -21.22
C ALA A 53 8.88 -19.07 -21.35
N SER A 54 7.78 -19.54 -20.76
CA SER A 54 6.52 -18.79 -20.66
C SER A 54 6.66 -17.61 -19.67
N PRO A 55 5.79 -16.60 -19.76
CA PRO A 55 5.77 -15.50 -18.79
C PRO A 55 5.61 -15.97 -17.33
N GLN A 56 4.83 -17.04 -17.11
CA GLN A 56 4.62 -17.60 -15.78
C GLN A 56 5.88 -18.29 -15.23
N GLU A 57 6.59 -19.06 -16.07
CA GLU A 57 7.87 -19.67 -15.68
C GLU A 57 8.94 -18.62 -15.37
N LEU A 58 8.98 -17.51 -16.13
CA LEU A 58 9.88 -16.40 -15.85
C LEU A 58 9.55 -15.70 -14.53
N LEU A 59 8.26 -15.50 -14.25
CA LEU A 59 7.83 -14.90 -12.98
C LEU A 59 8.20 -15.82 -11.81
N ALA A 60 7.92 -17.11 -11.90
CA ALA A 60 8.27 -18.08 -10.87
C ALA A 60 9.79 -18.13 -10.63
N ALA A 61 10.59 -18.12 -11.69
CA ALA A 61 12.06 -18.07 -11.58
C ALA A 61 12.55 -16.77 -10.91
N ALA A 62 11.93 -15.62 -11.22
CA ALA A 62 12.26 -14.34 -10.57
C ALA A 62 11.93 -14.36 -9.08
N MET A 63 10.78 -14.94 -8.71
CA MET A 63 10.37 -15.10 -7.31
C MET A 63 11.35 -16.02 -6.54
N GLN A 64 11.84 -17.09 -7.16
CA GLN A 64 12.83 -17.96 -6.54
C GLN A 64 14.15 -17.23 -6.33
N VAL A 65 14.66 -16.51 -7.35
CA VAL A 65 15.89 -15.71 -7.24
C VAL A 65 15.75 -14.61 -6.20
N GLN A 66 14.60 -13.97 -6.09
CA GLN A 66 14.32 -13.01 -5.01
C GLN A 66 14.44 -13.67 -3.65
N SER A 67 13.76 -14.80 -3.44
CA SER A 67 13.76 -15.55 -2.18
C SER A 67 15.17 -15.97 -1.75
N ASP A 68 15.99 -16.46 -2.69
CA ASP A 68 17.37 -16.90 -2.43
C ASP A 68 18.29 -15.75 -2.00
N ASN A 69 17.96 -14.52 -2.39
CA ASN A 69 18.79 -13.33 -2.12
C ASN A 69 18.18 -12.36 -1.10
N GLU A 70 16.99 -12.63 -0.62
CA GLU A 70 16.24 -11.73 0.27
C GLU A 70 17.01 -11.37 1.54
N SER A 71 17.62 -12.34 2.21
CA SER A 71 18.40 -12.11 3.43
C SER A 71 19.57 -11.17 3.21
N MET A 72 20.26 -11.31 2.07
CA MET A 72 21.36 -10.44 1.68
C MET A 72 20.89 -9.01 1.42
N LEU A 73 19.76 -8.85 0.71
CA LEU A 73 19.20 -7.54 0.40
C LEU A 73 18.71 -6.82 1.66
N PHE A 74 18.02 -7.51 2.56
CA PHE A 74 17.56 -6.92 3.83
C PHE A 74 18.69 -6.61 4.83
N ALA A 75 19.88 -7.19 4.65
CA ALA A 75 21.05 -6.83 5.44
C ALA A 75 21.64 -5.46 5.04
N LEU A 76 21.26 -4.93 3.88
CA LEU A 76 21.73 -3.62 3.41
C LEU A 76 20.99 -2.49 4.14
N PRO A 77 21.72 -1.45 4.61
CA PRO A 77 21.10 -0.32 5.31
C PRO A 77 20.02 0.36 4.46
N GLY A 78 18.88 0.64 5.07
CA GLY A 78 17.78 1.37 4.43
C GLY A 78 16.92 0.55 3.48
N VAL A 79 17.17 -0.74 3.27
CA VAL A 79 16.26 -1.62 2.53
C VAL A 79 15.05 -1.93 3.40
N VAL A 80 13.87 -1.56 2.91
CA VAL A 80 12.58 -1.72 3.60
C VAL A 80 11.67 -2.75 2.95
N GLY A 81 11.97 -3.13 1.70
CA GLY A 81 11.21 -4.13 0.97
C GLY A 81 11.91 -4.63 -0.28
N VAL A 82 11.49 -5.81 -0.73
CA VAL A 82 11.92 -6.43 -1.99
C VAL A 82 10.70 -7.06 -2.64
N GLY A 83 10.53 -6.96 -3.96
CA GLY A 83 9.40 -7.54 -4.67
C GLY A 83 9.69 -7.75 -6.15
N ILE A 84 8.73 -8.31 -6.88
CA ILE A 84 8.83 -8.53 -8.32
C ILE A 84 7.91 -7.55 -9.05
N GLY A 85 8.49 -6.73 -9.90
CA GLY A 85 7.80 -5.89 -10.86
C GLY A 85 8.09 -6.31 -12.30
N PHE A 86 7.65 -5.50 -13.26
CA PHE A 86 8.02 -5.65 -14.66
C PHE A 86 8.76 -4.40 -15.17
N THR A 87 9.70 -4.61 -16.07
CA THR A 87 10.27 -3.52 -16.89
C THR A 87 9.22 -3.04 -17.91
N GLY A 88 9.43 -1.87 -18.52
CA GLY A 88 8.57 -1.39 -19.61
C GLY A 88 8.48 -2.36 -20.80
N ALA A 89 9.41 -3.31 -20.92
CA ALA A 89 9.40 -4.38 -21.92
C ALA A 89 8.66 -5.65 -21.47
N GLY A 90 8.05 -5.65 -20.26
CA GLY A 90 7.32 -6.79 -19.70
C GLY A 90 8.21 -7.92 -19.17
N THR A 91 9.51 -7.66 -18.94
CA THR A 91 10.43 -8.62 -18.33
C THR A 91 10.36 -8.50 -16.81
N PRO A 92 10.30 -9.61 -16.04
CA PRO A 92 10.37 -9.54 -14.58
C PRO A 92 11.65 -8.84 -14.12
N THR A 93 11.54 -7.98 -13.11
CA THR A 93 12.64 -7.30 -12.44
C THR A 93 12.49 -7.43 -10.93
N ILE A 94 13.61 -7.55 -10.23
CA ILE A 94 13.63 -7.53 -8.78
C ILE A 94 13.67 -6.07 -8.34
N LYS A 95 12.62 -5.61 -7.66
CA LYS A 95 12.53 -4.26 -7.10
C LYS A 95 13.04 -4.26 -5.67
N VAL A 96 13.99 -3.38 -5.37
CA VAL A 96 14.51 -3.16 -4.03
C VAL A 96 14.01 -1.79 -3.57
N PHE A 97 13.20 -1.78 -2.52
CA PHE A 97 12.61 -0.57 -1.96
C PHE A 97 13.48 -0.07 -0.81
N VAL A 98 13.87 1.20 -0.88
CA VAL A 98 14.79 1.82 0.08
C VAL A 98 14.18 3.06 0.72
N ASP A 99 14.32 3.18 2.04
CA ASP A 99 13.91 4.37 2.78
C ASP A 99 14.93 5.49 2.54
N PRO A 100 14.57 6.60 1.86
CA PRO A 100 15.47 7.70 1.56
C PRO A 100 16.10 8.35 2.80
N ALA A 101 15.46 8.22 3.98
CA ALA A 101 15.96 8.80 5.22
C ALA A 101 17.13 8.02 5.83
N THR A 102 17.17 6.71 5.59
CA THR A 102 18.16 5.81 6.20
C THR A 102 19.11 5.18 5.17
N PHE A 103 18.76 5.22 3.90
CA PHE A 103 19.57 4.69 2.81
C PHE A 103 20.80 5.58 2.53
N PRO A 104 22.02 5.03 2.49
CA PRO A 104 23.27 5.83 2.40
C PRO A 104 23.51 6.51 1.03
N GLY A 105 22.50 6.65 0.19
CA GLY A 105 22.60 7.28 -1.13
C GLY A 105 23.50 6.52 -2.10
N PRO A 106 24.39 7.19 -2.87
CA PRO A 106 25.23 6.53 -3.87
C PRO A 106 26.12 5.41 -3.33
N ARG A 107 26.54 5.48 -2.05
CA ARG A 107 27.32 4.41 -1.41
C ARG A 107 26.48 3.18 -1.13
N GLY A 108 25.20 3.34 -0.80
CA GLY A 108 24.28 2.22 -0.60
C GLY A 108 23.98 1.50 -1.91
N LEU A 109 23.89 2.21 -3.03
CA LEU A 109 23.70 1.62 -4.34
C LEU A 109 24.83 0.65 -4.73
N GLN A 110 26.06 0.89 -4.29
CA GLN A 110 27.20 -0.01 -4.56
C GLN A 110 27.06 -1.39 -3.91
N GLY A 111 26.22 -1.50 -2.85
CA GLY A 111 25.90 -2.77 -2.19
C GLY A 111 24.78 -3.56 -2.85
N ILE A 112 23.98 -2.92 -3.71
CA ILE A 112 22.86 -3.57 -4.41
C ILE A 112 23.33 -4.02 -5.79
N PRO A 113 23.30 -5.32 -6.13
CA PRO A 113 23.72 -5.80 -7.44
C PRO A 113 22.80 -5.26 -8.54
N GLU A 114 23.34 -4.95 -9.72
CA GLU A 114 22.55 -4.51 -10.88
C GLU A 114 21.64 -5.61 -11.46
N ALA A 115 21.95 -6.87 -11.16
CA ALA A 115 21.14 -8.03 -11.55
C ALA A 115 21.35 -9.17 -10.55
N LEU A 116 20.33 -9.99 -10.38
CA LEU A 116 20.36 -11.25 -9.63
C LEU A 116 19.96 -12.38 -10.60
N GLY A 117 20.86 -13.30 -10.84
CA GLY A 117 20.68 -14.29 -11.90
C GLY A 117 20.46 -13.61 -13.27
N LEU A 118 19.32 -13.92 -13.89
CA LEU A 118 18.93 -13.35 -15.21
C LEU A 118 18.09 -12.06 -15.07
N PHE A 119 17.71 -11.66 -13.86
CA PHE A 119 16.76 -10.59 -13.63
C PHE A 119 17.48 -9.29 -13.26
N PRO A 120 17.15 -8.18 -13.94
CA PRO A 120 17.65 -6.87 -13.53
C PRO A 120 17.13 -6.51 -12.15
N VAL A 121 17.91 -5.70 -11.42
CA VAL A 121 17.49 -5.11 -10.14
C VAL A 121 17.22 -3.64 -10.34
N THR A 122 16.09 -3.16 -9.84
CA THR A 122 15.76 -1.73 -9.79
C THR A 122 15.64 -1.28 -8.34
N VAL A 123 16.13 -0.08 -8.05
CA VAL A 123 16.05 0.50 -6.72
C VAL A 123 15.06 1.65 -6.73
N GLU A 124 14.07 1.59 -5.83
CA GLU A 124 13.00 2.57 -5.75
C GLU A 124 12.88 3.15 -4.34
N PRO A 125 12.67 4.47 -4.19
CA PRO A 125 12.41 5.06 -2.89
C PRO A 125 11.05 4.60 -2.37
N ALA A 126 10.99 4.20 -1.11
CA ALA A 126 9.75 3.82 -0.42
C ALA A 126 9.90 3.84 1.10
N GLY A 127 8.76 3.80 1.79
CA GLY A 127 8.67 3.53 3.22
C GLY A 127 9.25 4.58 4.14
N PRO A 128 9.23 4.36 5.45
CA PRO A 128 8.88 3.10 6.12
C PRO A 128 7.41 2.75 5.99
N PHE A 129 7.12 1.49 5.71
CA PHE A 129 5.75 0.98 5.67
C PHE A 129 5.19 0.83 7.07
N ARG A 130 3.94 1.20 7.27
CA ARG A 130 3.27 1.14 8.57
C ARG A 130 1.77 0.91 8.42
N VAL A 131 1.18 0.40 9.49
CA VAL A 131 -0.26 0.52 9.71
C VAL A 131 -0.53 1.97 10.07
N LEU A 132 -1.24 2.69 9.20
CA LEU A 132 -1.49 4.12 9.37
C LEU A 132 -2.72 4.35 10.27
N PRO A 133 -2.63 5.26 11.26
CA PRO A 133 -3.81 5.65 12.03
C PRO A 133 -4.87 6.27 11.11
N PRO A 134 -6.17 6.13 11.43
CA PRO A 134 -7.23 6.70 10.62
C PRO A 134 -7.07 8.21 10.47
N GLU A 135 -7.13 8.70 9.22
CA GLU A 135 -7.13 10.13 8.94
C GLU A 135 -8.54 10.73 9.02
N PRO A 136 -8.68 12.03 9.32
CA PRO A 136 -9.94 12.72 9.21
C PRO A 136 -10.50 12.65 7.79
N VAL A 137 -11.79 12.42 7.67
CA VAL A 137 -12.49 12.40 6.37
C VAL A 137 -13.11 13.76 6.13
N ALA A 138 -12.80 14.37 4.99
CA ALA A 138 -13.46 15.60 4.57
C ALA A 138 -14.95 15.36 4.31
N PRO A 139 -15.84 16.33 4.61
CA PRO A 139 -17.21 16.28 4.15
C PRO A 139 -17.23 16.07 2.62
N GLY A 140 -17.95 15.04 2.17
CA GLY A 140 -18.13 14.79 0.75
C GLY A 140 -19.05 15.79 0.09
N SER A 141 -18.97 15.94 -1.23
CA SER A 141 -20.01 16.56 -2.03
C SER A 141 -21.23 15.62 -2.10
N ALA A 142 -22.40 16.17 -2.41
CA ALA A 142 -23.63 15.36 -2.56
C ALA A 142 -23.48 14.26 -3.64
N ASP A 143 -22.63 14.49 -4.66
CA ASP A 143 -22.38 13.57 -5.76
C ASP A 143 -21.44 12.40 -5.38
N GLU A 144 -20.73 12.50 -4.24
CA GLU A 144 -19.82 11.45 -3.76
C GLU A 144 -20.51 10.41 -2.88
N GLY A 145 -21.82 10.52 -2.69
CA GLY A 145 -22.59 9.63 -1.84
C GLY A 145 -22.39 9.86 -0.34
N PRO A 146 -22.93 8.97 0.52
CA PRO A 146 -22.88 9.11 1.96
C PRO A 146 -21.44 9.03 2.47
N VAL A 147 -21.14 9.74 3.56
CA VAL A 147 -19.81 9.76 4.19
C VAL A 147 -19.51 8.39 4.81
N PRO A 148 -18.44 7.69 4.42
CA PRO A 148 -18.18 6.33 4.90
C PRO A 148 -17.95 6.20 6.40
N THR A 149 -17.67 7.30 7.10
CA THR A 149 -17.53 7.36 8.56
C THR A 149 -18.86 7.54 9.29
N GLY A 150 -19.97 7.75 8.57
CA GLY A 150 -21.30 7.90 9.15
C GLY A 150 -21.90 6.58 9.64
N ARG A 151 -22.97 6.68 10.44
CA ARG A 151 -23.86 5.54 10.70
C ARG A 151 -24.70 5.26 9.48
N PHE A 152 -24.78 3.99 9.13
CA PHE A 152 -25.63 3.50 8.05
C PHE A 152 -26.81 2.72 8.64
N ASP A 153 -27.94 2.76 7.94
CA ASP A 153 -29.06 1.86 8.21
C ASP A 153 -28.63 0.42 7.97
N ARG A 154 -29.20 -0.51 8.73
CA ARG A 154 -28.85 -1.92 8.64
C ARG A 154 -29.73 -2.69 7.68
N PRO A 155 -29.15 -3.60 6.92
CA PRO A 155 -27.75 -3.98 6.88
C PRO A 155 -26.86 -2.91 6.21
N VAL A 156 -25.68 -2.70 6.77
CA VAL A 156 -24.72 -1.66 6.34
C VAL A 156 -23.93 -2.08 5.12
N PRO A 157 -23.53 -1.18 4.19
CA PRO A 157 -22.68 -1.55 3.07
C PRO A 157 -21.24 -1.90 3.52
N MET A 158 -20.55 -2.70 2.71
CA MET A 158 -19.09 -2.85 2.83
C MET A 158 -18.38 -1.56 2.38
N GLY A 159 -17.08 -1.40 2.68
CA GLY A 159 -16.31 -0.21 2.33
C GLY A 159 -16.44 0.96 3.30
N VAL A 160 -17.24 0.83 4.36
CA VAL A 160 -17.48 1.86 5.37
C VAL A 160 -16.71 1.60 6.66
N SER A 161 -16.71 2.59 7.55
CA SER A 161 -16.03 2.55 8.85
C SER A 161 -16.47 1.36 9.71
N THR A 162 -15.52 0.69 10.31
CA THR A 162 -15.73 -0.35 11.33
C THR A 162 -14.56 -0.43 12.28
N GLY A 163 -14.74 -1.09 13.41
CA GLY A 163 -13.66 -1.36 14.36
C GLY A 163 -14.11 -2.15 15.55
N HIS A 164 -13.14 -2.70 16.29
CA HIS A 164 -13.36 -3.26 17.61
C HIS A 164 -13.69 -2.14 18.61
N THR A 165 -14.46 -2.43 19.66
CA THR A 165 -14.84 -1.45 20.71
C THR A 165 -13.65 -0.74 21.35
N ARG A 166 -12.46 -1.32 21.33
CA ARG A 166 -11.18 -0.76 21.84
C ARG A 166 -10.22 -0.30 20.75
N SER A 167 -10.61 -0.38 19.47
CA SER A 167 -9.80 0.05 18.32
C SER A 167 -10.07 1.50 17.96
N THR A 168 -9.41 1.96 16.91
CA THR A 168 -9.68 3.25 16.27
C THR A 168 -10.78 3.13 15.23
N ALA A 169 -10.43 2.95 13.97
CA ALA A 169 -11.31 2.56 12.88
C ALA A 169 -10.50 2.03 11.69
N GLY A 170 -11.13 1.16 10.92
CA GLY A 170 -10.72 0.69 9.62
C GLY A 170 -11.93 0.58 8.71
N THR A 171 -11.88 -0.35 7.76
CA THR A 171 -12.90 -0.53 6.71
C THR A 171 -13.45 -1.95 6.74
N ILE A 172 -14.77 -2.12 6.59
CA ILE A 172 -15.38 -3.41 6.24
C ILE A 172 -14.97 -3.74 4.80
N GLY A 173 -14.13 -4.77 4.61
CA GLY A 173 -13.58 -5.10 3.29
C GLY A 173 -14.54 -5.84 2.38
N ALA A 174 -15.13 -6.90 2.89
CA ALA A 174 -16.03 -7.76 2.16
C ALA A 174 -16.99 -8.49 3.10
N VAL A 175 -18.04 -9.05 2.50
CA VAL A 175 -18.80 -10.14 3.10
C VAL A 175 -18.25 -11.45 2.58
N VAL A 176 -17.89 -12.36 3.48
CA VAL A 176 -17.46 -13.72 3.15
C VAL A 176 -18.36 -14.75 3.81
N MET A 177 -18.34 -16.01 3.33
CA MET A 177 -19.19 -17.06 3.87
C MET A 177 -18.50 -18.43 3.88
N ASP A 178 -18.85 -19.27 4.87
CA ASP A 178 -18.45 -20.67 5.01
C ASP A 178 -19.61 -21.64 4.69
N GLY A 179 -20.26 -21.46 3.56
CA GLY A 179 -21.48 -22.17 3.18
C GLY A 179 -22.75 -21.47 3.67
N GLU A 180 -23.06 -21.49 4.96
CA GLU A 180 -24.34 -20.93 5.50
C GLU A 180 -24.13 -19.62 6.28
N ARG A 181 -22.97 -19.44 6.92
CA ARG A 181 -22.70 -18.32 7.82
C ARG A 181 -21.99 -17.21 7.10
N ARG A 182 -22.40 -15.98 7.37
CA ARG A 182 -21.82 -14.78 6.80
C ARG A 182 -20.90 -14.09 7.81
N TYR A 183 -19.82 -13.48 7.30
CA TYR A 183 -18.85 -12.78 8.09
C TYR A 183 -18.45 -11.48 7.39
N ALA A 184 -18.22 -10.44 8.19
CA ALA A 184 -17.48 -9.25 7.75
C ALA A 184 -15.97 -9.56 7.77
N LEU A 185 -15.27 -9.30 6.67
CA LEU A 185 -13.82 -9.40 6.55
C LEU A 185 -13.19 -8.03 6.77
N SER A 186 -12.13 -7.96 7.57
CA SER A 186 -11.25 -6.81 7.72
C SER A 186 -9.85 -7.26 8.16
N ASN A 187 -9.00 -6.33 8.60
CA ASN A 187 -7.68 -6.66 9.09
C ASN A 187 -7.67 -7.13 10.56
N TRP A 188 -6.62 -7.92 10.90
CA TRP A 188 -6.31 -8.26 12.28
C TRP A 188 -6.15 -7.00 13.14
N HIS A 189 -5.33 -6.03 12.71
CA HIS A 189 -5.09 -4.82 13.50
C HIS A 189 -6.33 -3.93 13.67
N VAL A 190 -7.38 -4.10 12.83
CA VAL A 190 -8.67 -3.40 12.95
C VAL A 190 -9.59 -4.11 13.95
N PHE A 191 -9.70 -5.44 13.89
CA PHE A 191 -10.61 -6.24 14.69
C PHE A 191 -9.99 -6.81 15.96
N VAL A 192 -8.64 -6.80 16.05
CA VAL A 192 -7.87 -7.33 17.20
C VAL A 192 -6.85 -6.27 17.65
N PRO A 193 -7.29 -5.15 18.23
CA PRO A 193 -6.42 -4.03 18.54
C PRO A 193 -5.28 -4.45 19.49
N GLY A 194 -4.04 -4.12 19.08
CA GLY A 194 -2.85 -4.43 19.86
C GLY A 194 -2.57 -5.92 20.06
N GLY A 195 -3.30 -6.81 19.36
CA GLY A 195 -3.22 -8.25 19.59
C GLY A 195 -4.00 -8.76 20.80
N GLU A 196 -4.81 -7.92 21.44
CA GLU A 196 -5.53 -8.24 22.69
C GLU A 196 -7.01 -8.57 22.49
N GLY A 197 -7.54 -8.47 21.24
CA GLY A 197 -8.91 -8.85 20.93
C GLY A 197 -9.13 -10.36 21.10
N GLN A 198 -10.33 -10.73 21.53
CA GLN A 198 -10.73 -12.11 21.78
C GLN A 198 -11.91 -12.51 20.90
N VAL A 199 -11.98 -13.78 20.51
CA VAL A 199 -13.16 -14.33 19.85
C VAL A 199 -14.39 -14.09 20.74
N GLY A 200 -15.45 -13.55 20.12
CA GLY A 200 -16.66 -13.10 20.82
C GLY A 200 -16.73 -11.60 21.11
N ASP A 201 -15.63 -10.86 20.94
CA ASP A 201 -15.63 -9.38 21.10
C ASP A 201 -16.53 -8.71 20.06
N VAL A 202 -17.21 -7.63 20.48
CA VAL A 202 -18.15 -6.88 19.65
C VAL A 202 -17.42 -5.99 18.66
N LEU A 203 -17.90 -5.98 17.41
CA LEU A 203 -17.47 -5.06 16.36
C LEU A 203 -18.56 -4.04 16.04
N LEU A 204 -18.14 -2.84 15.71
CA LEU A 204 -18.98 -1.66 15.54
C LEU A 204 -18.99 -1.14 14.11
N GLN A 205 -20.10 -0.53 13.71
CA GLN A 205 -20.22 0.35 12.55
C GLN A 205 -21.06 1.60 12.93
N PRO A 206 -20.44 2.78 12.88
CA PRO A 206 -19.05 3.06 12.52
C PRO A 206 -18.07 2.58 13.61
N GLY A 207 -16.77 2.63 13.32
CA GLY A 207 -15.74 2.39 14.32
C GLY A 207 -15.70 3.46 15.41
N PRO A 208 -15.07 3.21 16.58
CA PRO A 208 -15.13 4.13 17.73
C PRO A 208 -14.66 5.56 17.45
N VAL A 209 -13.60 5.76 16.64
CA VAL A 209 -13.11 7.11 16.31
C VAL A 209 -14.12 7.92 15.47
N ASP A 210 -15.04 7.23 14.80
CA ASP A 210 -16.12 7.83 14.02
C ASP A 210 -17.45 7.89 14.79
N GLY A 211 -17.39 7.65 16.11
CA GLY A 211 -18.51 7.81 17.03
C GLY A 211 -19.36 6.55 17.26
N GLY A 212 -18.86 5.38 16.85
CA GLY A 212 -19.51 4.10 17.14
C GLY A 212 -19.41 3.73 18.60
N SER A 213 -20.44 3.12 19.14
CA SER A 213 -20.57 2.71 20.53
C SER A 213 -21.39 1.43 20.69
N ASP A 214 -20.94 0.57 21.62
CA ASP A 214 -21.71 -0.61 22.04
C ASP A 214 -22.79 -0.22 23.06
N PRO A 215 -24.00 -0.80 23.02
CA PRO A 215 -24.48 -1.81 22.08
C PRO A 215 -25.14 -1.26 20.79
N GLY A 216 -25.35 0.04 20.69
CA GLY A 216 -26.18 0.66 19.64
C GLY A 216 -25.65 0.46 18.23
N ASP A 217 -24.34 0.41 18.07
CA ASP A 217 -23.63 0.31 16.79
C ASP A 217 -22.99 -1.08 16.55
N ALA A 218 -23.30 -2.09 17.38
CA ALA A 218 -22.78 -3.45 17.22
C ALA A 218 -23.28 -4.06 15.88
N ILE A 219 -22.37 -4.57 15.04
CA ILE A 219 -22.70 -5.21 13.74
C ILE A 219 -22.35 -6.70 13.71
N GLY A 220 -21.62 -7.20 14.69
CA GLY A 220 -21.21 -8.60 14.71
C GLY A 220 -20.23 -8.89 15.80
N THR A 221 -19.70 -10.12 15.81
CA THR A 221 -18.74 -10.59 16.81
C THR A 221 -17.52 -11.22 16.16
N LEU A 222 -16.34 -10.88 16.67
CA LEU A 222 -15.07 -11.46 16.23
C LEU A 222 -15.13 -12.99 16.31
N THR A 223 -14.81 -13.66 15.20
CA THR A 223 -14.96 -15.12 15.11
C THR A 223 -13.61 -15.82 14.92
N ALA A 224 -12.76 -15.27 14.02
CA ALA A 224 -11.43 -15.80 13.78
C ALA A 224 -10.50 -14.70 13.28
N PHE A 225 -9.19 -14.90 13.48
CA PHE A 225 -8.15 -14.02 12.98
C PHE A 225 -6.84 -14.78 12.77
N GLU A 226 -5.94 -14.21 11.97
CA GLU A 226 -4.55 -14.66 11.89
C GLU A 226 -3.68 -13.80 12.80
N PRO A 227 -3.05 -14.39 13.83
CA PRO A 227 -2.16 -13.63 14.73
C PRO A 227 -0.94 -13.11 13.98
N VAL A 228 -0.67 -11.81 14.06
CA VAL A 228 0.54 -11.20 13.52
C VAL A 228 1.69 -11.33 14.52
N VAL A 229 2.78 -11.96 14.09
CA VAL A 229 4.02 -12.07 14.86
C VAL A 229 4.84 -10.80 14.66
N LEU A 230 4.98 -9.99 15.71
CA LEU A 230 5.66 -8.70 15.70
C LEU A 230 7.18 -8.90 15.82
N SER A 231 7.80 -9.34 14.73
CA SER A 231 9.24 -9.57 14.60
C SER A 231 9.70 -9.29 13.16
N PRO A 232 10.86 -8.62 12.97
CA PRO A 232 11.45 -8.42 11.63
C PRO A 232 12.00 -9.72 11.01
N PHE A 233 12.00 -10.82 11.78
CA PHE A 233 12.41 -12.15 11.33
C PHE A 233 11.21 -13.09 11.12
N ALA A 234 9.99 -12.62 11.35
CA ALA A 234 8.78 -13.40 11.10
C ALA A 234 8.51 -13.56 9.60
N THR A 235 7.62 -14.50 9.28
CA THR A 235 7.13 -14.74 7.92
C THR A 235 5.61 -14.64 7.91
N ASN A 236 5.06 -13.51 8.44
CA ASN A 236 3.62 -13.27 8.36
C ASN A 236 3.18 -13.24 6.90
N ARG A 237 2.02 -13.80 6.60
CA ARG A 237 1.49 -13.86 5.24
C ARG A 237 0.26 -12.99 5.05
N ILE A 238 -0.54 -12.80 6.11
CA ILE A 238 -1.75 -11.99 6.08
C ILE A 238 -1.93 -11.23 7.39
N ASP A 239 -2.56 -10.07 7.31
CA ASP A 239 -3.13 -9.29 8.40
C ASP A 239 -4.64 -9.29 8.17
N ALA A 240 -5.37 -10.26 8.75
CA ALA A 240 -6.78 -10.48 8.47
C ALA A 240 -7.54 -11.05 9.66
N ALA A 241 -8.83 -10.71 9.73
CA ALA A 241 -9.78 -11.21 10.71
C ALA A 241 -11.20 -11.22 10.13
N ILE A 242 -12.03 -12.15 10.63
CA ILE A 242 -13.45 -12.26 10.27
C ILE A 242 -14.35 -12.18 11.50
N ALA A 243 -15.51 -11.56 11.31
CA ALA A 243 -16.52 -11.40 12.34
C ALA A 243 -17.87 -11.90 11.87
N ARG A 244 -18.54 -12.75 12.66
CA ARG A 244 -19.89 -13.24 12.39
C ARG A 244 -20.87 -12.09 12.32
N THR A 245 -21.61 -11.98 11.20
CA THR A 245 -22.60 -10.92 11.00
C THR A 245 -23.62 -11.31 9.93
N ASP A 246 -24.84 -10.81 10.06
CA ASP A 246 -25.85 -10.78 9.02
C ASP A 246 -26.23 -9.32 8.67
N GLU A 247 -25.51 -8.36 9.25
CA GLU A 247 -25.79 -6.92 9.20
C GLU A 247 -24.94 -6.18 8.15
N VAL A 248 -24.30 -6.89 7.20
CA VAL A 248 -23.44 -6.30 6.15
C VAL A 248 -23.92 -6.73 4.76
N LEU A 249 -24.09 -5.75 3.86
CA LEU A 249 -24.35 -5.96 2.44
C LEU A 249 -23.05 -6.16 1.66
N PRO A 250 -23.02 -7.06 0.66
CA PRO A 250 -21.85 -7.29 -0.18
C PRO A 250 -21.73 -6.24 -1.31
N GLU A 251 -21.97 -4.98 -1.01
CA GLU A 251 -21.87 -3.87 -1.96
C GLU A 251 -21.31 -2.62 -1.27
N THR A 252 -20.61 -1.80 -2.04
CA THR A 252 -20.13 -0.49 -1.57
C THR A 252 -21.26 0.54 -1.63
N PRO A 253 -21.17 1.65 -0.87
CA PRO A 253 -22.11 2.76 -1.00
C PRO A 253 -22.16 3.33 -2.42
N VAL A 254 -23.18 4.14 -2.70
CA VAL A 254 -23.26 4.96 -3.92
C VAL A 254 -21.97 5.77 -4.06
N GLY A 255 -21.40 5.79 -5.27
CA GLY A 255 -20.08 6.38 -5.55
C GLY A 255 -18.92 5.39 -5.42
N GLY A 256 -19.19 4.15 -5.00
CA GLY A 256 -18.21 3.05 -5.03
C GLY A 256 -18.28 2.21 -6.29
N TYR A 257 -17.65 1.04 -6.28
CA TYR A 257 -17.62 0.13 -7.42
C TYR A 257 -18.80 -0.88 -7.44
N GLY A 258 -19.73 -0.83 -6.47
CA GLY A 258 -20.85 -1.77 -6.34
C GLY A 258 -20.44 -3.07 -5.64
N SER A 259 -21.01 -4.20 -6.08
CA SER A 259 -20.70 -5.54 -5.54
C SER A 259 -19.44 -6.12 -6.18
N PRO A 260 -18.56 -6.80 -5.43
CA PRO A 260 -17.46 -7.57 -6.01
C PRO A 260 -18.00 -8.79 -6.77
N ARG A 261 -17.15 -9.41 -7.58
CA ARG A 261 -17.42 -10.76 -8.10
C ARG A 261 -17.17 -11.80 -6.99
N SER A 262 -17.81 -12.96 -7.11
CA SER A 262 -17.54 -14.10 -6.22
C SER A 262 -16.18 -14.79 -6.55
N SER A 263 -15.78 -14.78 -7.82
CA SER A 263 -14.49 -15.30 -8.27
C SER A 263 -13.35 -14.31 -8.11
N THR A 264 -12.22 -14.78 -7.61
CA THR A 264 -11.00 -13.99 -7.37
C THR A 264 -10.11 -13.87 -8.61
N MET A 265 -9.09 -13.02 -8.52
CA MET A 265 -8.07 -12.85 -9.55
C MET A 265 -6.68 -12.67 -8.90
N ALA A 266 -5.70 -13.44 -9.38
CA ALA A 266 -4.32 -13.26 -8.96
C ALA A 266 -3.75 -11.91 -9.44
N ALA A 267 -3.04 -11.21 -8.55
CA ALA A 267 -2.35 -9.98 -8.89
C ALA A 267 -1.18 -10.26 -9.86
N LYS A 268 -0.98 -9.32 -10.79
CA LYS A 268 0.22 -9.24 -11.64
C LYS A 268 0.65 -7.78 -11.78
N PRO A 269 1.95 -7.47 -11.88
CA PRO A 269 2.39 -6.09 -12.11
C PRO A 269 1.74 -5.50 -13.36
N GLY A 270 1.28 -4.24 -13.26
CA GLY A 270 0.54 -3.55 -14.31
C GLY A 270 -0.99 -3.77 -14.28
N LEU A 271 -1.52 -4.63 -13.39
CA LEU A 271 -2.95 -4.79 -13.23
C LEU A 271 -3.57 -3.51 -12.66
N GLN A 272 -4.56 -2.95 -13.38
CA GLN A 272 -5.35 -1.84 -12.85
C GLN A 272 -6.31 -2.36 -11.78
N VAL A 273 -6.36 -1.66 -10.67
CA VAL A 273 -7.17 -2.03 -9.51
C VAL A 273 -7.92 -0.83 -8.95
N GLN A 274 -8.98 -1.11 -8.22
CA GLN A 274 -9.75 -0.10 -7.49
C GLN A 274 -10.13 -0.63 -6.11
N LYS A 275 -10.43 0.29 -5.19
CA LYS A 275 -11.00 -0.03 -3.88
C LYS A 275 -11.96 1.06 -3.43
N TYR A 276 -12.85 0.74 -2.51
CA TYR A 276 -13.62 1.71 -1.75
C TYR A 276 -13.32 1.53 -0.26
N GLY A 277 -13.01 2.62 0.43
CA GLY A 277 -12.64 2.56 1.85
C GLY A 277 -13.09 3.78 2.64
N ARG A 278 -12.99 3.65 3.96
CA ARG A 278 -13.45 4.61 4.95
C ARG A 278 -12.91 6.03 4.72
N THR A 279 -11.64 6.14 4.35
CA THR A 279 -10.95 7.45 4.33
C THR A 279 -10.92 8.07 2.94
N THR A 280 -10.55 7.31 1.92
CA THR A 280 -10.37 7.86 0.56
C THR A 280 -11.47 7.46 -0.41
N ARG A 281 -12.52 6.76 0.04
CA ARG A 281 -13.62 6.32 -0.82
C ARG A 281 -13.12 5.50 -2.01
N LEU A 282 -13.69 5.73 -3.21
CA LEU A 282 -13.25 5.08 -4.44
C LEU A 282 -11.90 5.65 -4.89
N THR A 283 -10.91 4.80 -5.03
CA THR A 283 -9.61 5.14 -5.62
C THR A 283 -9.22 4.09 -6.65
N VAL A 284 -8.38 4.52 -7.59
CA VAL A 284 -7.83 3.68 -8.66
C VAL A 284 -6.32 3.68 -8.56
N GLY A 285 -5.70 2.55 -8.80
CA GLY A 285 -4.26 2.37 -8.78
C GLY A 285 -3.81 1.23 -9.70
N GLU A 286 -2.52 0.93 -9.65
CA GLU A 286 -1.91 -0.12 -10.43
C GLU A 286 -1.04 -1.01 -9.54
N VAL A 287 -1.04 -2.30 -9.77
CA VAL A 287 -0.14 -3.23 -9.08
C VAL A 287 1.29 -2.96 -9.50
N GLU A 288 2.10 -2.45 -8.58
CA GLU A 288 3.50 -2.07 -8.76
C GLU A 288 4.43 -3.27 -8.66
N ALA A 289 4.16 -4.15 -7.68
CA ALA A 289 4.94 -5.35 -7.44
C ALA A 289 4.09 -6.45 -6.79
N VAL A 290 4.51 -7.68 -7.01
CA VAL A 290 3.96 -8.88 -6.35
C VAL A 290 5.07 -9.63 -5.61
N ASN A 291 4.70 -10.65 -4.83
CA ASN A 291 5.63 -11.42 -4.00
C ASN A 291 6.51 -10.53 -3.11
N ALA A 292 5.99 -9.39 -2.67
CA ALA A 292 6.78 -8.46 -1.90
C ALA A 292 7.03 -8.97 -0.48
N SER A 293 8.28 -8.93 -0.04
CA SER A 293 8.69 -9.07 1.35
C SER A 293 8.98 -7.70 1.90
N ILE A 294 8.34 -7.33 3.02
CA ILE A 294 8.38 -5.98 3.58
C ILE A 294 8.39 -6.00 5.10
N ASN A 295 9.00 -4.99 5.70
CA ASN A 295 8.88 -4.72 7.12
C ASN A 295 7.80 -3.66 7.35
N VAL A 296 6.78 -4.01 8.13
CA VAL A 296 5.66 -3.13 8.49
C VAL A 296 5.72 -2.79 9.96
N THR A 297 5.58 -1.51 10.28
CA THR A 297 5.59 -1.01 11.64
C THR A 297 4.17 -0.92 12.18
N TYR A 298 3.98 -1.44 13.39
CA TYR A 298 2.74 -1.43 14.15
C TYR A 298 2.83 -0.52 15.37
N GLY A 299 1.67 -0.05 15.83
CA GLY A 299 1.53 0.78 17.04
C GLY A 299 1.90 2.25 16.83
N SER A 300 1.37 3.11 17.69
CA SER A 300 1.53 4.58 17.63
C SER A 300 2.97 5.07 17.82
N ALA A 301 3.79 4.31 18.54
CA ALA A 301 5.20 4.62 18.78
C ALA A 301 6.15 4.11 17.70
N GLY A 302 5.65 3.37 16.69
CA GLY A 302 6.49 2.82 15.63
C GLY A 302 7.53 1.80 16.10
N SER A 303 7.33 1.18 17.27
CA SER A 303 8.33 0.36 17.95
C SER A 303 8.25 -1.13 17.61
N GLN A 304 7.16 -1.59 17.03
CA GLN A 304 6.93 -2.99 16.75
C GLN A 304 6.97 -3.23 15.23
N VAL A 305 7.91 -4.06 14.80
CA VAL A 305 8.08 -4.39 13.37
C VAL A 305 7.64 -5.83 13.14
N ALA A 306 6.83 -6.03 12.10
CA ALA A 306 6.44 -7.33 11.59
C ALA A 306 6.91 -7.46 10.15
N ARG A 307 7.59 -8.58 9.79
CA ARG A 307 7.88 -8.89 8.40
C ARG A 307 6.70 -9.64 7.79
N PHE A 308 6.29 -9.18 6.61
CA PHE A 308 5.32 -9.86 5.76
C PHE A 308 6.00 -10.32 4.47
N VAL A 309 5.59 -11.48 3.96
CA VAL A 309 6.12 -12.08 2.74
C VAL A 309 4.98 -12.42 1.77
N GLY A 310 5.27 -12.36 0.48
CA GLY A 310 4.31 -12.69 -0.57
C GLY A 310 3.23 -11.62 -0.78
N GLN A 311 3.50 -10.37 -0.43
CA GLN A 311 2.53 -9.28 -0.47
C GLN A 311 2.40 -8.66 -1.87
N ILE A 312 1.32 -7.90 -2.04
CA ILE A 312 1.04 -7.09 -3.24
C ILE A 312 1.29 -5.62 -2.88
N MET A 313 1.94 -4.90 -3.79
CA MET A 313 2.16 -3.46 -3.68
C MET A 313 1.36 -2.74 -4.76
N VAL A 314 0.63 -1.70 -4.38
CA VAL A 314 -0.17 -0.86 -5.30
C VAL A 314 0.34 0.57 -5.23
N CYS A 315 0.56 1.21 -6.39
CA CYS A 315 1.03 2.59 -6.48
C CYS A 315 -0.09 3.64 -6.46
N CYS A 316 0.35 4.88 -6.58
CA CYS A 316 -0.46 6.02 -7.05
C CYS A 316 -1.34 6.66 -5.99
N ASN A 317 -0.85 6.80 -4.74
CA ASN A 317 -1.60 7.39 -3.61
C ASN A 317 -2.96 6.73 -3.40
N PHE A 318 -2.96 5.41 -3.49
CA PHE A 318 -4.15 4.58 -3.55
C PHE A 318 -4.93 4.55 -2.24
N SER A 319 -4.25 4.71 -1.10
CA SER A 319 -4.88 4.62 0.22
C SER A 319 -4.29 5.60 1.24
N LYS A 320 -5.03 5.78 2.33
CA LYS A 320 -4.63 6.53 3.53
C LYS A 320 -5.01 5.76 4.80
N GLY A 321 -4.55 6.27 5.94
CA GLY A 321 -4.91 5.70 7.24
C GLY A 321 -6.43 5.62 7.44
N GLY A 322 -6.93 4.44 7.85
CA GLY A 322 -8.34 4.12 7.96
C GLY A 322 -8.94 3.35 6.77
N ASP A 323 -8.25 3.29 5.62
CA ASP A 323 -8.64 2.41 4.51
C ASP A 323 -8.23 0.95 4.74
N SER A 324 -7.49 0.66 5.82
CA SER A 324 -7.16 -0.70 6.27
C SER A 324 -8.39 -1.59 6.32
N GLY A 325 -8.31 -2.77 5.72
CA GLY A 325 -9.42 -3.70 5.56
C GLY A 325 -10.16 -3.57 4.23
N SER A 326 -9.95 -2.51 3.44
CA SER A 326 -10.60 -2.37 2.13
C SER A 326 -10.28 -3.54 1.20
N LEU A 327 -11.31 -4.07 0.53
CA LEU A 327 -11.15 -5.02 -0.56
C LEU A 327 -10.63 -4.28 -1.80
N ILE A 328 -9.54 -4.77 -2.35
CA ILE A 328 -9.00 -4.33 -3.63
C ILE A 328 -9.54 -5.28 -4.70
N VAL A 329 -10.17 -4.72 -5.72
CA VAL A 329 -10.71 -5.47 -6.85
C VAL A 329 -10.07 -5.03 -8.15
N ALA A 330 -10.03 -5.92 -9.14
CA ALA A 330 -9.59 -5.58 -10.49
C ALA A 330 -10.47 -4.47 -11.09
N ARG A 331 -9.86 -3.61 -11.88
CA ARG A 331 -10.54 -2.60 -12.68
C ARG A 331 -10.31 -2.90 -14.15
N ASP A 332 -11.30 -3.51 -14.76
CA ASP A 332 -11.27 -3.92 -16.17
C ASP A 332 -12.39 -3.19 -16.92
N LEU A 333 -12.11 -1.94 -17.30
CA LEU A 333 -13.03 -1.10 -18.06
C LEU A 333 -12.44 -0.81 -19.44
N ASP A 334 -13.28 -0.90 -20.49
CA ASP A 334 -12.89 -0.45 -21.81
C ASP A 334 -12.84 1.10 -21.90
N ARG A 335 -12.54 1.64 -23.09
CA ARG A 335 -12.43 3.09 -23.30
C ARG A 335 -13.75 3.84 -23.11
N ASP A 336 -14.88 3.15 -23.27
CA ASP A 336 -16.21 3.70 -23.14
C ASP A 336 -16.77 3.50 -21.71
N GLY A 337 -15.99 2.87 -20.84
CA GLY A 337 -16.32 2.64 -19.42
C GLY A 337 -17.15 1.39 -19.18
N ASN A 338 -17.30 0.50 -20.18
CA ASN A 338 -18.01 -0.76 -19.98
C ASN A 338 -17.12 -1.77 -19.26
N ALA A 339 -17.72 -2.53 -18.34
CA ALA A 339 -17.03 -3.54 -17.55
C ALA A 339 -16.64 -4.77 -18.38
N GLY A 340 -15.37 -5.12 -18.34
CA GLY A 340 -14.84 -6.36 -18.87
C GLY A 340 -15.11 -7.55 -17.94
N PRO A 341 -14.71 -8.76 -18.37
CA PRO A 341 -14.99 -10.00 -17.63
C PRO A 341 -14.24 -10.09 -16.27
N ASP A 342 -13.16 -9.35 -16.13
CA ASP A 342 -12.35 -9.34 -14.92
C ASP A 342 -12.70 -8.18 -13.99
N ASP A 343 -13.58 -7.25 -14.39
CA ASP A 343 -13.96 -6.11 -13.56
C ASP A 343 -14.59 -6.56 -12.23
N ARG A 344 -14.15 -5.92 -11.14
CA ARG A 344 -14.58 -6.17 -9.76
C ARG A 344 -14.23 -7.57 -9.20
N LYS A 345 -13.36 -8.35 -9.86
CA LYS A 345 -12.82 -9.57 -9.24
C LYS A 345 -11.92 -9.22 -8.06
N PRO A 346 -12.13 -9.79 -6.86
CA PRO A 346 -11.26 -9.58 -5.71
C PRO A 346 -9.81 -9.98 -5.98
N VAL A 347 -8.87 -9.12 -5.60
CA VAL A 347 -7.43 -9.28 -5.80
C VAL A 347 -6.68 -9.33 -4.47
N ALA A 348 -7.00 -8.41 -3.54
CA ALA A 348 -6.23 -8.26 -2.31
C ALA A 348 -7.04 -7.61 -1.18
N LEU A 349 -6.53 -7.74 0.07
CA LEU A 349 -7.02 -7.04 1.26
C LEU A 349 -5.94 -6.05 1.72
N LEU A 350 -6.27 -4.75 1.69
CA LEU A 350 -5.38 -3.65 2.07
C LEU A 350 -5.08 -3.64 3.57
N PHE A 351 -3.81 -3.44 3.99
CA PHE A 351 -3.51 -3.37 5.42
C PHE A 351 -2.44 -2.35 5.84
N ALA A 352 -1.55 -1.90 4.95
CA ALA A 352 -0.45 -0.99 5.29
C ALA A 352 -0.07 -0.08 4.11
N GLY A 353 0.83 0.87 4.36
CA GLY A 353 1.40 1.72 3.31
C GLY A 353 2.42 2.72 3.85
N ASP A 354 2.95 3.55 2.95
CA ASP A 354 3.85 4.68 3.26
C ASP A 354 3.27 6.05 2.83
N GLY A 355 2.00 6.07 2.37
CA GLY A 355 1.32 7.23 1.79
C GLY A 355 1.42 7.30 0.27
N ARG A 356 2.44 6.71 -0.36
CA ARG A 356 2.61 6.60 -1.82
C ARG A 356 2.29 5.19 -2.33
N LEU A 357 2.84 4.19 -1.66
CA LEU A 357 2.61 2.78 -1.92
C LEU A 357 1.68 2.18 -0.88
N THR A 358 0.78 1.35 -1.33
CA THR A 358 -0.16 0.57 -0.52
C THR A 358 0.26 -0.88 -0.52
N ILE A 359 0.19 -1.52 0.65
CA ILE A 359 0.49 -2.94 0.83
C ILE A 359 -0.79 -3.71 1.10
N ALA A 360 -0.92 -4.86 0.45
CA ALA A 360 -2.11 -5.67 0.55
C ALA A 360 -1.79 -7.18 0.56
N ASN A 361 -2.57 -7.92 1.33
CA ASN A 361 -2.52 -9.38 1.37
C ASN A 361 -3.19 -9.97 0.12
N PRO A 362 -2.60 -10.93 -0.59
CA PRO A 362 -3.32 -11.67 -1.63
C PRO A 362 -4.63 -12.24 -1.09
N ILE A 363 -5.73 -12.00 -1.81
CA ILE A 363 -7.06 -12.36 -1.28
C ILE A 363 -7.24 -13.86 -1.12
N ASP A 364 -6.70 -14.66 -2.02
CA ASP A 364 -6.80 -16.12 -1.94
C ASP A 364 -6.20 -16.67 -0.65
N LEU A 365 -5.05 -16.12 -0.18
CA LEU A 365 -4.45 -16.51 1.09
C LEU A 365 -5.34 -16.19 2.30
N VAL A 366 -6.10 -15.10 2.21
CA VAL A 366 -7.04 -14.69 3.27
C VAL A 366 -8.24 -15.64 3.28
N LEU A 367 -8.80 -15.94 2.12
CA LEU A 367 -9.94 -16.84 1.97
C LEU A 367 -9.60 -18.26 2.40
N ASP A 368 -8.47 -18.78 1.94
CA ASP A 368 -7.97 -20.11 2.31
C ASP A 368 -7.75 -20.24 3.84
N ARG A 369 -7.23 -19.17 4.48
CA ARG A 369 -6.96 -19.20 5.92
C ARG A 369 -8.21 -19.40 6.76
N PHE A 370 -9.34 -18.86 6.32
CA PHE A 370 -10.60 -18.94 7.04
C PHE A 370 -11.59 -19.94 6.46
N ASP A 371 -11.23 -20.62 5.38
CA ASP A 371 -12.09 -21.56 4.63
C ASP A 371 -13.42 -20.89 4.25
N VAL A 372 -13.34 -19.73 3.60
CA VAL A 372 -14.48 -18.91 3.20
C VAL A 372 -14.39 -18.48 1.74
N THR A 373 -15.52 -18.06 1.19
CA THR A 373 -15.64 -17.49 -0.16
C THR A 373 -16.23 -16.08 -0.12
N ILE A 374 -15.94 -15.26 -1.13
CA ILE A 374 -16.53 -13.92 -1.26
C ILE A 374 -18.02 -14.04 -1.60
N VAL A 375 -18.86 -13.32 -0.88
CA VAL A 375 -20.24 -13.08 -1.28
C VAL A 375 -20.24 -11.93 -2.29
N GLY A 376 -20.61 -12.21 -3.52
CA GLY A 376 -20.57 -11.25 -4.62
C GLY A 376 -21.45 -11.67 -5.80
N GLU A 377 -21.38 -10.87 -6.87
CA GLU A 377 -22.06 -11.21 -8.13
C GLU A 377 -21.29 -12.32 -8.85
N ASP A 378 -22.02 -13.33 -9.31
CA ASP A 378 -21.45 -14.29 -10.25
C ASP A 378 -21.16 -13.60 -11.59
N ALA A 379 -20.13 -14.03 -12.30
CA ALA A 379 -19.95 -13.62 -13.67
C ALA A 379 -21.21 -14.02 -14.45
N GLY A 380 -21.97 -13.05 -14.91
CA GLY A 380 -23.17 -13.33 -15.71
C GLY A 380 -22.82 -14.26 -16.88
N HIS A 381 -23.55 -15.33 -17.00
CA HIS A 381 -23.49 -16.24 -18.14
C HIS A 381 -24.02 -15.53 -19.38
#